data_0b4866f9eba3198ba43aadb3e6093cf6
#
_entry.id   0b4866f9eba3198ba43aadb3e6093cf6
#
_cell.length_a   1.000
_cell.length_b   1.000
_cell.length_c   1.000
_cell.angle_alpha   90.00
_cell.angle_beta   90.00
_cell.angle_gamma   90.00
#
_symmetry.space_group_name_H-M   'P 1'
#
loop_
_entity.id
_entity.type
_entity.pdbx_description
1 polymer ?
#
loop_
_entity_poly.entity_id
_entity_poly.type
_entity_poly.pdbx_seq_one_letter_code
_entity_poly.pdbx_strand_id
1 'polypeptide(L)'
;SPLVVETGVKTGLKIKCDDPRQIGSDRIVNAVAAHHKYKNPLIVIDFGTATTFCAITEDGDYLGGTIAPGIKISAKALFEQTAKLPHVDLEVPGNMICKNTIEGMQSGLVYGHMGLTEYIVEGMKKELVENYGKDYDAIKVIATGGLAPMVENGVKCIDVIEKRLTLDGLVLIYEKNKSQRKKRN
;
A
#
# COMPACT_ATOMS: atom_id res chain seq x y z
N SER A 1 -4.36 27.88 9.28
CA SER A 1 -5.27 26.74 9.12
C SER A 1 -4.49 25.48 8.66
N PRO A 2 -4.93 24.27 8.95
CA PRO A 2 -4.26 23.06 8.51
C PRO A 2 -4.24 22.96 6.97
N LEU A 3 -3.29 22.21 6.41
CA LEU A 3 -3.27 21.82 5.01
C LEU A 3 -3.96 20.47 4.90
N VAL A 4 -5.06 20.40 4.16
CA VAL A 4 -5.73 19.16 3.84
C VAL A 4 -5.20 18.67 2.49
N VAL A 5 -4.82 17.39 2.42
CA VAL A 5 -4.35 16.78 1.16
C VAL A 5 -5.58 16.37 0.34
N GLU A 6 -5.93 17.20 -0.62
CA GLU A 6 -7.08 17.04 -1.51
C GLU A 6 -6.73 17.50 -2.94
N THR A 7 -7.68 17.39 -3.86
CA THR A 7 -7.50 17.85 -5.25
C THR A 7 -7.06 19.31 -5.29
N GLY A 8 -6.02 19.62 -6.04
CA GLY A 8 -5.43 20.96 -6.18
C GLY A 8 -4.22 21.23 -5.29
N VAL A 9 -3.90 20.35 -4.33
CA VAL A 9 -2.66 20.42 -3.58
C VAL A 9 -1.48 19.98 -4.45
N LYS A 10 -0.39 20.71 -4.41
CA LYS A 10 0.83 20.37 -5.16
C LYS A 10 1.52 19.16 -4.52
N THR A 11 1.47 18.03 -5.18
CA THR A 11 2.13 16.80 -4.75
C THR A 11 3.50 16.59 -5.41
N GLY A 12 3.66 17.05 -6.64
CA GLY A 12 4.83 16.78 -7.49
C GLY A 12 4.70 15.49 -8.29
N LEU A 13 3.58 14.76 -8.13
CA LEU A 13 3.23 13.63 -8.98
C LEU A 13 2.32 14.08 -10.12
N LYS A 14 2.37 13.36 -11.23
CA LYS A 14 1.45 13.48 -12.37
C LYS A 14 0.43 12.35 -12.27
N ILE A 15 -0.80 12.65 -11.94
CA ILE A 15 -1.85 11.64 -11.78
C ILE A 15 -2.36 11.23 -13.16
N LYS A 16 -2.28 9.94 -13.47
CA LYS A 16 -2.71 9.34 -14.76
C LYS A 16 -3.99 8.52 -14.64
N CYS A 17 -4.66 8.55 -13.49
CA CYS A 17 -5.95 7.89 -13.28
C CYS A 17 -7.08 8.66 -13.95
N ASP A 18 -8.16 7.97 -14.31
CA ASP A 18 -9.34 8.52 -14.98
C ASP A 18 -10.00 9.63 -14.15
N ASP A 19 -10.16 9.42 -12.85
CA ASP A 19 -10.67 10.45 -11.92
C ASP A 19 -9.75 10.59 -10.70
N PRO A 20 -8.88 11.61 -10.68
CA PRO A 20 -7.98 11.89 -9.56
C PRO A 20 -8.68 12.12 -8.22
N ARG A 21 -9.95 12.52 -8.22
CA ARG A 21 -10.74 12.80 -7.00
C ARG A 21 -11.10 11.54 -6.22
N GLN A 22 -11.08 10.37 -6.87
CA GLN A 22 -11.37 9.08 -6.25
C GLN A 22 -10.16 8.44 -5.56
N ILE A 23 -8.98 9.05 -5.70
CA ILE A 23 -7.77 8.52 -5.07
C ILE A 23 -7.72 8.99 -3.62
N GLY A 24 -7.66 8.04 -2.68
CA GLY A 24 -7.45 8.34 -1.27
C GLY A 24 -6.18 9.15 -1.03
N SER A 25 -6.26 10.16 -0.16
CA SER A 25 -5.14 11.05 0.15
C SER A 25 -3.93 10.31 0.71
N ASP A 26 -4.13 9.25 1.48
CA ASP A 26 -3.10 8.35 2.01
C ASP A 26 -2.26 7.71 0.90
N ARG A 27 -2.90 7.24 -0.18
CA ARG A 27 -2.23 6.66 -1.33
C ARG A 27 -1.33 7.67 -2.04
N ILE A 28 -1.81 8.90 -2.22
CA ILE A 28 -1.03 10.00 -2.81
C ILE A 28 0.15 10.38 -1.91
N VAL A 29 -0.08 10.50 -0.61
CA VAL A 29 0.94 10.86 0.36
C VAL A 29 2.07 9.83 0.37
N ASN A 30 1.72 8.52 0.42
CA ASN A 30 2.70 7.44 0.38
C ASN A 30 3.49 7.42 -0.93
N ALA A 31 2.82 7.64 -2.07
CA ALA A 31 3.46 7.71 -3.38
C ALA A 31 4.45 8.88 -3.49
N VAL A 32 4.11 10.06 -2.94
CA VAL A 32 5.01 11.22 -2.90
C VAL A 32 6.28 10.91 -2.13
N ALA A 33 6.16 10.30 -0.95
CA ALA A 33 7.32 9.95 -0.14
C ALA A 33 8.21 8.91 -0.82
N ALA A 34 7.61 7.85 -1.34
CA ALA A 34 8.33 6.79 -2.02
C ALA A 34 9.07 7.31 -3.27
N HIS A 35 8.39 8.06 -4.13
CA HIS A 35 9.00 8.65 -5.32
C HIS A 35 10.10 9.66 -4.98
N HIS A 36 9.94 10.45 -3.92
CA HIS A 36 10.98 11.39 -3.48
C HIS A 36 12.26 10.65 -3.07
N LYS A 37 12.11 9.51 -2.36
CA LYS A 37 13.23 8.77 -1.79
C LYS A 37 13.95 7.86 -2.79
N TYR A 38 13.22 7.16 -3.66
CA TYR A 38 13.78 6.03 -4.41
C TYR A 38 14.05 6.28 -5.89
N LYS A 39 13.35 7.20 -6.53
CA LYS A 39 13.59 7.55 -7.96
C LYS A 39 13.62 6.37 -8.94
N ASN A 40 12.97 5.28 -8.61
CA ASN A 40 12.80 4.07 -9.41
C ASN A 40 11.35 4.00 -9.93
N PRO A 41 11.03 3.12 -10.88
CA PRO A 41 9.67 2.61 -11.00
C PRO A 41 9.29 1.91 -9.69
N LEU A 42 8.11 2.21 -9.15
CA LEU A 42 7.73 1.80 -7.79
C LEU A 42 6.39 1.08 -7.76
N ILE A 43 6.29 0.09 -6.88
CA ILE A 43 5.03 -0.40 -6.34
C ILE A 43 5.03 -0.07 -4.85
N VAL A 44 4.05 0.71 -4.41
CA VAL A 44 3.89 1.10 -3.00
C VAL A 44 2.71 0.35 -2.41
N ILE A 45 2.97 -0.42 -1.35
CA ILE A 45 1.97 -1.22 -0.63
C ILE A 45 1.71 -0.57 0.72
N ASP A 46 0.43 -0.36 1.06
CA ASP A 46 0.02 0.05 2.41
C ASP A 46 -0.85 -1.04 3.04
N PHE A 47 -0.34 -1.66 4.09
CA PHE A 47 -1.04 -2.66 4.91
C PHE A 47 -1.86 -1.97 6.01
N GLY A 48 -2.89 -1.25 5.60
CA GLY A 48 -3.80 -0.51 6.46
C GLY A 48 -5.15 -1.20 6.69
N THR A 49 -6.20 -0.40 6.83
CA THR A 49 -7.61 -0.86 6.87
C THR A 49 -7.97 -1.62 5.60
N ALA A 50 -7.67 -1.07 4.45
CA ALA A 50 -7.53 -1.80 3.19
C ALA A 50 -6.04 -2.05 2.93
N THR A 51 -5.71 -3.07 2.15
CA THR A 51 -4.37 -3.21 1.58
C THR A 51 -4.39 -2.60 0.19
N THR A 52 -3.60 -1.56 -0.02
CA THR A 52 -3.55 -0.84 -1.30
C THR A 52 -2.21 -1.02 -1.97
N PHE A 53 -2.22 -1.09 -3.29
CA PHE A 53 -1.05 -1.24 -4.14
C PHE A 53 -1.08 -0.11 -5.17
N CYS A 54 -0.03 0.70 -5.26
CA CYS A 54 0.04 1.83 -6.17
C CYS A 54 1.28 1.74 -7.04
N ALA A 55 1.13 1.93 -8.35
CA ALA A 55 2.23 1.98 -9.31
C ALA A 55 2.61 3.42 -9.64
N ILE A 56 3.90 3.73 -9.58
CA ILE A 56 4.46 5.05 -9.88
C ILE A 56 5.70 4.87 -10.76
N THR A 57 5.81 5.66 -11.83
CA THR A 57 7.03 5.64 -12.65
C THR A 57 8.15 6.46 -12.01
N GLU A 58 9.38 6.27 -12.47
CA GLU A 58 10.55 7.07 -12.08
C GLU A 58 10.39 8.57 -12.37
N ASP A 59 9.54 8.92 -13.35
CA ASP A 59 9.21 10.31 -13.72
C ASP A 59 8.10 10.93 -12.87
N GLY A 60 7.57 10.17 -11.90
CA GLY A 60 6.51 10.60 -10.99
C GLY A 60 5.10 10.53 -11.58
N ASP A 61 4.89 9.73 -12.61
CA ASP A 61 3.55 9.42 -13.10
C ASP A 61 2.91 8.38 -12.15
N TYR A 62 1.84 8.77 -11.47
CA TYR A 62 1.01 7.88 -10.65
C TYR A 62 0.00 7.18 -11.57
N LEU A 63 0.19 5.90 -11.80
CA LEU A 63 -0.55 5.13 -12.80
C LEU A 63 -1.87 4.56 -12.30
N GLY A 64 -2.04 4.46 -10.99
CA GLY A 64 -3.17 3.80 -10.36
C GLY A 64 -2.75 2.63 -9.48
N GLY A 65 -3.62 1.63 -9.34
CA GLY A 65 -3.28 0.46 -8.55
C GLY A 65 -4.48 -0.38 -8.13
N THR A 66 -4.26 -1.29 -7.19
CA THR A 66 -5.23 -2.27 -6.71
C THR A 66 -5.59 -2.01 -5.25
N ILE A 67 -6.81 -2.31 -4.87
CA ILE A 67 -7.31 -2.22 -3.50
C ILE A 67 -7.88 -3.58 -3.11
N ALA A 68 -7.39 -4.14 -2.02
CA ALA A 68 -7.86 -5.40 -1.45
C ALA A 68 -8.35 -5.19 0.00
N PRO A 69 -9.21 -6.07 0.51
CA PRO A 69 -9.55 -6.04 1.93
C PRO A 69 -8.29 -6.21 2.79
N GLY A 70 -8.10 -5.38 3.80
CA GLY A 70 -7.00 -5.57 4.76
C GLY A 70 -7.23 -6.80 5.65
N ILE A 71 -6.17 -7.33 6.25
CA ILE A 71 -6.24 -8.58 7.06
C ILE A 71 -7.26 -8.43 8.20
N LYS A 72 -7.31 -7.27 8.88
CA LYS A 72 -8.27 -7.02 9.97
C LYS A 72 -9.72 -7.01 9.51
N ILE A 73 -10.01 -6.41 8.35
CA ILE A 73 -11.35 -6.45 7.75
C ILE A 73 -11.73 -7.88 7.39
N SER A 74 -10.81 -8.63 6.79
CA SER A 74 -11.03 -10.04 6.43
C SER A 74 -11.31 -10.91 7.67
N ALA A 75 -10.56 -10.73 8.76
CA ALA A 75 -10.80 -11.40 10.02
C ALA A 75 -12.18 -11.07 10.60
N LYS A 76 -12.54 -9.79 10.61
CA LYS A 76 -13.86 -9.31 11.07
C LYS A 76 -14.99 -9.91 10.23
N ALA A 77 -14.84 -9.93 8.90
CA ALA A 77 -15.84 -10.49 8.01
C ALA A 77 -16.07 -11.99 8.28
N LEU A 78 -15.01 -12.78 8.50
CA LEU A 78 -15.13 -14.19 8.86
C LEU A 78 -15.95 -14.39 10.15
N PHE A 79 -15.68 -13.59 11.17
CA PHE A 79 -16.45 -13.64 12.44
C PHE A 79 -17.90 -13.21 12.26
N GLU A 80 -18.16 -12.07 11.60
CA GLU A 80 -19.50 -11.49 11.49
C GLU A 80 -20.42 -12.22 10.50
N GLN A 81 -19.87 -12.82 9.45
CA GLN A 81 -20.65 -13.44 8.37
C GLN A 81 -20.79 -14.95 8.50
N THR A 82 -20.25 -15.56 9.56
CA THR A 82 -20.35 -17.01 9.78
C THR A 82 -20.94 -17.34 11.15
N ALA A 83 -21.67 -18.46 11.23
CA ALA A 83 -22.37 -18.84 12.44
C ALA A 83 -21.46 -19.43 13.54
N LYS A 84 -20.26 -19.90 13.20
CA LYS A 84 -19.43 -20.74 14.10
C LYS A 84 -17.97 -20.26 14.24
N LEU A 85 -17.51 -19.32 13.40
CA LEU A 85 -16.13 -18.87 13.50
C LEU A 85 -15.98 -17.85 14.63
N PRO A 86 -15.02 -18.05 15.56
CA PRO A 86 -14.81 -17.14 16.67
C PRO A 86 -14.08 -15.87 16.23
N HIS A 87 -14.08 -14.86 17.10
CA HIS A 87 -13.15 -13.76 16.97
C HIS A 87 -11.73 -14.28 17.22
N VAL A 88 -10.79 -13.88 16.35
CA VAL A 88 -9.38 -14.29 16.47
C VAL A 88 -8.46 -13.08 16.47
N ASP A 89 -7.43 -13.14 17.30
CA ASP A 89 -6.30 -12.21 17.20
C ASP A 89 -5.39 -12.61 16.04
N LEU A 90 -4.85 -11.60 15.36
CA LEU A 90 -3.98 -11.84 14.20
C LEU A 90 -2.59 -12.23 14.69
N GLU A 91 -2.25 -13.50 14.52
CA GLU A 91 -0.93 -14.05 14.79
C GLU A 91 -0.46 -14.88 13.61
N VAL A 92 0.84 -14.95 13.40
CA VAL A 92 1.43 -15.79 12.36
C VAL A 92 1.52 -17.22 12.89
N PRO A 93 0.72 -18.18 12.38
CA PRO A 93 0.78 -19.55 12.88
C PRO A 93 2.03 -20.27 12.38
N GLY A 94 2.46 -21.29 13.12
CA GLY A 94 3.66 -22.06 12.77
C GLY A 94 3.49 -22.95 11.54
N ASN A 95 2.25 -23.31 11.17
CA ASN A 95 1.93 -24.24 10.08
C ASN A 95 0.75 -23.73 9.24
N MET A 96 0.73 -24.10 7.96
CA MET A 96 -0.44 -23.89 7.10
C MET A 96 -1.55 -24.90 7.38
N ILE A 97 -1.20 -26.14 7.68
CA ILE A 97 -2.17 -27.18 8.05
C ILE A 97 -2.34 -27.13 9.56
N CYS A 98 -3.44 -26.56 9.99
CA CYS A 98 -3.75 -26.32 11.40
C CYS A 98 -4.77 -27.37 11.93
N LYS A 99 -4.67 -27.70 13.22
CA LYS A 99 -5.51 -28.72 13.85
C LYS A 99 -6.72 -28.18 14.60
N ASN A 100 -6.85 -26.85 14.69
CA ASN A 100 -7.98 -26.18 15.33
C ASN A 100 -8.45 -25.00 14.48
N THR A 101 -9.67 -24.53 14.76
CA THR A 101 -10.33 -23.47 13.98
C THR A 101 -9.59 -22.13 14.08
N ILE A 102 -9.09 -21.75 15.25
CA ILE A 102 -8.42 -20.47 15.47
C ILE A 102 -7.15 -20.38 14.61
N GLU A 103 -6.26 -21.34 14.76
CA GLU A 103 -5.05 -21.39 13.93
C GLU A 103 -5.36 -21.51 12.43
N GLY A 104 -6.42 -22.27 12.05
CA GLY A 104 -6.87 -22.37 10.67
C GLY A 104 -7.31 -21.03 10.09
N MET A 105 -8.03 -20.22 10.87
CA MET A 105 -8.41 -18.86 10.48
C MET A 105 -7.17 -17.96 10.38
N GLN A 106 -6.28 -18.00 11.36
CA GLN A 106 -5.02 -17.23 11.33
C GLN A 106 -4.17 -17.62 10.11
N SER A 107 -4.04 -18.89 9.82
CA SER A 107 -3.31 -19.41 8.65
C SER A 107 -3.89 -18.86 7.34
N GLY A 108 -5.20 -18.99 7.15
CA GLY A 108 -5.88 -18.48 5.97
C GLY A 108 -5.75 -16.96 5.81
N LEU A 109 -5.91 -16.23 6.92
CA LEU A 109 -5.80 -14.77 6.93
C LEU A 109 -4.37 -14.29 6.62
N VAL A 110 -3.37 -14.83 7.31
CA VAL A 110 -1.99 -14.34 7.20
C VAL A 110 -1.31 -14.86 5.94
N TYR A 111 -1.26 -16.19 5.76
CA TYR A 111 -0.61 -16.75 4.56
C TYR A 111 -1.40 -16.47 3.28
N GLY A 112 -2.73 -16.44 3.36
CA GLY A 112 -3.57 -16.04 2.23
C GLY A 112 -3.28 -14.60 1.81
N HIS A 113 -3.07 -13.68 2.77
CA HIS A 113 -2.72 -12.29 2.49
C HIS A 113 -1.31 -12.13 1.93
N MET A 114 -0.36 -12.93 2.39
CA MET A 114 0.99 -13.00 1.80
C MET A 114 0.92 -13.42 0.33
N GLY A 115 0.20 -14.51 0.02
CA GLY A 115 0.01 -14.98 -1.36
C GLY A 115 -0.71 -13.98 -2.25
N LEU A 116 -1.76 -13.31 -1.73
CA LEU A 116 -2.45 -12.21 -2.41
C LEU A 116 -1.46 -11.08 -2.75
N THR A 117 -0.60 -10.71 -1.81
CA THR A 117 0.39 -9.65 -1.99
C THR A 117 1.39 -10.01 -3.10
N GLU A 118 1.96 -11.21 -3.05
CA GLU A 118 2.91 -11.67 -4.07
C GLU A 118 2.28 -11.75 -5.46
N TYR A 119 1.05 -12.28 -5.55
CA TYR A 119 0.34 -12.38 -6.82
C TYR A 119 0.05 -11.02 -7.46
N ILE A 120 -0.44 -10.06 -6.67
CA ILE A 120 -0.75 -8.72 -7.16
C ILE A 120 0.54 -7.99 -7.57
N VAL A 121 1.59 -8.04 -6.76
CA VAL A 121 2.87 -7.38 -7.08
C VAL A 121 3.47 -7.95 -8.36
N GLU A 122 3.48 -9.26 -8.53
CA GLU A 122 3.98 -9.91 -9.74
C GLU A 122 3.17 -9.49 -10.99
N GLY A 123 1.84 -9.44 -10.88
CA GLY A 123 0.97 -8.93 -11.95
C GLY A 123 1.28 -7.49 -12.30
N MET A 124 1.40 -6.61 -11.30
CA MET A 124 1.73 -5.20 -11.51
C MET A 124 3.12 -4.99 -12.12
N LYS A 125 4.11 -5.79 -11.71
CA LYS A 125 5.45 -5.74 -12.32
C LYS A 125 5.39 -6.10 -13.81
N LYS A 126 4.66 -7.16 -14.18
CA LYS A 126 4.46 -7.54 -15.59
C LYS A 126 3.79 -6.43 -16.39
N GLU A 127 2.74 -5.83 -15.87
CA GLU A 127 2.08 -4.71 -16.53
C GLU A 127 3.00 -3.48 -16.69
N LEU A 128 3.82 -3.17 -15.70
CA LEU A 128 4.80 -2.08 -15.79
C LEU A 128 5.84 -2.34 -16.89
N VAL A 129 6.27 -3.59 -17.07
CA VAL A 129 7.18 -3.97 -18.16
C VAL A 129 6.46 -3.89 -19.52
N GLU A 130 5.31 -4.53 -19.67
CA GLU A 130 4.60 -4.71 -20.94
C GLU A 130 3.99 -3.40 -21.46
N ASN A 131 3.34 -2.63 -20.57
CA ASN A 131 2.56 -1.46 -20.97
C ASN A 131 3.33 -0.14 -20.82
N TYR A 132 4.37 -0.11 -19.97
CA TYR A 132 5.12 1.11 -19.66
C TYR A 132 6.62 1.01 -19.95
N GLY A 133 7.08 -0.12 -20.49
CA GLY A 133 8.47 -0.35 -20.90
C GLY A 133 9.48 -0.26 -19.75
N LYS A 134 9.06 -0.65 -18.52
CA LYS A 134 9.95 -0.60 -17.36
C LYS A 134 10.83 -1.85 -17.29
N ASP A 135 12.04 -1.69 -16.74
CA ASP A 135 12.90 -2.82 -16.43
C ASP A 135 12.36 -3.52 -15.16
N TYR A 136 12.10 -4.82 -15.25
CA TYR A 136 11.55 -5.63 -14.16
C TYR A 136 12.41 -5.55 -12.89
N ASP A 137 13.73 -5.63 -13.04
CA ASP A 137 14.68 -5.63 -11.92
C ASP A 137 14.87 -4.23 -11.32
N ALA A 138 14.53 -3.18 -12.06
CA ALA A 138 14.55 -1.80 -11.56
C ALA A 138 13.30 -1.44 -10.75
N ILE A 139 12.19 -2.21 -10.87
CA ILE A 139 10.95 -1.94 -10.13
C ILE A 139 11.15 -2.24 -8.65
N LYS A 140 11.05 -1.20 -7.81
CA LYS A 140 11.21 -1.33 -6.37
C LYS A 140 9.86 -1.41 -5.66
N VAL A 141 9.73 -2.35 -4.74
CA VAL A 141 8.51 -2.61 -3.95
C VAL A 141 8.70 -2.10 -2.54
N ILE A 142 7.93 -1.07 -2.18
CA ILE A 142 7.99 -0.42 -0.88
C ILE A 142 6.71 -0.74 -0.10
N ALA A 143 6.85 -1.22 1.12
CA ALA A 143 5.72 -1.48 2.00
C ALA A 143 5.66 -0.49 3.16
N THR A 144 4.44 -0.16 3.58
CA THR A 144 4.15 0.62 4.79
C THR A 144 2.87 0.09 5.45
N GLY A 145 2.43 0.75 6.50
CA GLY A 145 1.22 0.37 7.24
C GLY A 145 1.51 -0.45 8.49
N GLY A 146 0.55 -0.42 9.42
CA GLY A 146 0.71 -1.03 10.75
C GLY A 146 0.82 -2.56 10.75
N LEU A 147 0.40 -3.23 9.68
CA LEU A 147 0.46 -4.69 9.53
C LEU A 147 1.62 -5.18 8.63
N ALA A 148 2.40 -4.27 8.06
CA ALA A 148 3.57 -4.63 7.25
C ALA A 148 4.54 -5.58 7.98
N PRO A 149 4.88 -5.40 9.27
CA PRO A 149 5.77 -6.32 9.98
C PRO A 149 5.24 -7.75 10.11
N MET A 150 3.92 -7.95 10.06
CA MET A 150 3.32 -9.30 10.16
C MET A 150 3.58 -10.14 8.90
N VAL A 151 3.64 -9.50 7.75
CA VAL A 151 3.81 -10.16 6.45
C VAL A 151 5.27 -10.14 5.96
N GLU A 152 6.13 -9.33 6.58
CA GLU A 152 7.51 -9.08 6.15
C GLU A 152 8.32 -10.36 5.89
N ASN A 153 8.26 -11.31 6.82
CA ASN A 153 9.06 -12.54 6.73
C ASN A 153 8.50 -13.58 5.73
N GLY A 154 7.28 -13.39 5.24
CA GLY A 154 6.60 -14.34 4.35
C GLY A 154 6.36 -13.82 2.94
N VAL A 155 6.67 -12.54 2.66
CA VAL A 155 6.48 -11.91 1.36
C VAL A 155 7.84 -11.51 0.78
N LYS A 156 8.28 -12.25 -0.25
CA LYS A 156 9.62 -12.07 -0.83
C LYS A 156 9.72 -10.90 -1.80
N CYS A 157 8.59 -10.43 -2.32
CA CYS A 157 8.57 -9.35 -3.30
C CYS A 157 8.76 -7.95 -2.70
N ILE A 158 8.77 -7.80 -1.37
CA ILE A 158 8.96 -6.51 -0.70
C ILE A 158 10.46 -6.24 -0.54
N ASP A 159 10.94 -5.14 -1.11
CA ASP A 159 12.34 -4.73 -1.00
C ASP A 159 12.60 -3.95 0.30
N VAL A 160 11.65 -3.13 0.73
CA VAL A 160 11.82 -2.23 1.89
C VAL A 160 10.51 -2.01 2.62
N ILE A 161 10.56 -1.99 3.96
CA ILE A 161 9.44 -1.53 4.81
C ILE A 161 9.78 -0.13 5.36
N GLU A 162 8.94 0.84 5.03
CA GLU A 162 9.04 2.24 5.42
C GLU A 162 7.96 2.60 6.44
N LYS A 163 8.27 2.47 7.72
CA LYS A 163 7.29 2.70 8.82
C LYS A 163 6.77 4.13 8.89
N ARG A 164 7.51 5.11 8.36
CA ARG A 164 7.17 6.54 8.43
C ARG A 164 6.74 7.14 7.11
N LEU A 165 6.51 6.31 6.08
CA LEU A 165 6.28 6.76 4.71
C LEU A 165 5.17 7.83 4.62
N THR A 166 4.04 7.60 5.27
CA THR A 166 2.91 8.55 5.30
C THR A 166 3.30 9.89 5.95
N LEU A 167 4.01 9.85 7.08
CA LEU A 167 4.44 11.08 7.76
C LEU A 167 5.43 11.87 6.92
N ASP A 168 6.39 11.19 6.30
CA ASP A 168 7.39 11.80 5.44
C ASP A 168 6.71 12.44 4.20
N GLY A 169 5.71 11.78 3.63
CA GLY A 169 4.93 12.30 2.51
C GLY A 169 4.12 13.56 2.88
N LEU A 170 3.52 13.59 4.06
CA LEU A 170 2.81 14.77 4.57
C LEU A 170 3.76 15.96 4.72
N VAL A 171 4.96 15.76 5.25
CA VAL A 171 5.98 16.81 5.38
C VAL A 171 6.39 17.34 4.01
N LEU A 172 6.67 16.45 3.04
CA LEU A 172 7.05 16.83 1.69
C LEU A 172 5.97 17.65 0.98
N ILE A 173 4.70 17.23 1.11
CA ILE A 173 3.56 17.97 0.54
C ILE A 173 3.41 19.32 1.22
N TYR A 174 3.53 19.38 2.54
CA TYR A 174 3.46 20.64 3.29
C TYR A 174 4.52 21.63 2.82
N GLU A 175 5.77 21.21 2.72
CA GLU A 175 6.87 22.10 2.28
C GLU A 175 6.67 22.61 0.84
N LYS A 176 6.18 21.76 -0.07
CA LYS A 176 5.85 22.16 -1.45
C LYS A 176 4.77 23.24 -1.53
N ASN A 177 3.86 23.29 -0.57
CA ASN A 177 2.71 24.22 -0.57
C ASN A 177 2.90 25.42 0.35
N LYS A 178 3.92 25.44 1.19
CA LYS A 178 4.21 26.50 2.19
C LYS A 178 4.38 27.90 1.57
N SER A 179 5.04 28.02 0.44
CA SER A 179 5.28 29.28 -0.24
C SER A 179 4.02 29.92 -0.83
N GLN A 180 3.03 29.13 -1.19
CA GLN A 180 1.74 29.63 -1.70
C GLN A 180 0.86 30.21 -0.59
N ARG A 181 0.95 29.66 0.62
CA ARG A 181 0.17 30.14 1.79
C ARG A 181 0.68 31.50 2.28
N LYS A 182 1.99 31.77 2.19
CA LYS A 182 2.56 33.10 2.52
C LYS A 182 2.13 34.22 1.58
N LYS A 183 1.64 33.90 0.37
CA LYS A 183 1.13 34.84 -0.60
C LYS A 183 -0.38 35.11 -0.50
N ARG A 184 -1.11 34.31 0.31
CA ARG A 184 -2.57 34.42 0.50
C ARG A 184 -2.97 35.05 1.85
N ASN A 185 -2.02 35.28 2.74
CA ASN A 185 -2.13 36.05 3.97
C ASN A 185 -1.41 37.37 3.82
#